data_81fd25ecbe71fc49d15451fd3ce4b904
#
_entry.id   81fd25ecbe71fc49d15451fd3ce4b904
#
_cell.length_a   1.000
_cell.length_b   1.000
_cell.length_c   1.000
_cell.angle_alpha   90.00
_cell.angle_beta   90.00
_cell.angle_gamma   90.00
#
_symmetry.space_group_name_H-M   'P 1'
#
loop_
_entity.id
_entity.type
_entity.pdbx_description
1 polymer ?
#
loop_
_entity_poly.entity_id
_entity_poly.type
_entity_poly.pdbx_seq_one_letter_code
_entity_poly.pdbx_strand_id
1 'polypeptide(L)'
;MAKDYNPSRRNREAFEALTETPGNVPPQAVELEEAVLGALMLEKDSIIAVQEYVTPDAFYTEEHRTIYRAIEELSMELKPIDLYTVTERLKAKKELKKVGGASYLAQLTQKVG
;
A
#
# COMPACT_ATOMS: atom_id res chain seq x y z
N MET A 1 25.67 10.43 -17.05
CA MET A 1 25.27 11.71 -17.66
C MET A 1 24.07 12.29 -16.96
N ALA A 2 24.13 13.57 -16.65
CA ALA A 2 23.03 14.22 -15.95
C ALA A 2 21.72 14.19 -16.73
N LYS A 3 21.78 14.17 -18.06
CA LYS A 3 20.59 14.15 -18.91
C LYS A 3 19.71 12.92 -18.69
N ASP A 4 20.30 11.86 -18.14
CA ASP A 4 19.56 10.62 -17.89
C ASP A 4 19.03 10.55 -16.46
N TYR A 5 19.29 11.57 -15.67
CA TYR A 5 18.87 11.56 -14.27
C TYR A 5 17.36 11.71 -14.16
N ASN A 6 16.75 10.75 -13.45
CA ASN A 6 15.32 10.74 -13.17
C ASN A 6 15.13 10.33 -11.71
N PRO A 7 14.72 11.27 -10.85
CA PRO A 7 14.55 10.95 -9.42
C PRO A 7 13.59 9.79 -9.14
N SER A 8 12.49 9.71 -9.89
CA SER A 8 11.54 8.62 -9.70
C SER A 8 12.13 7.27 -10.07
N ARG A 9 12.86 7.24 -11.17
CA ARG A 9 13.55 6.01 -11.60
C ARG A 9 14.59 5.62 -10.58
N ARG A 10 15.37 6.57 -10.08
CA ARG A 10 16.41 6.31 -9.11
C ARG A 10 15.83 5.74 -7.81
N ASN A 11 14.71 6.31 -7.35
CA ASN A 11 14.06 5.83 -6.15
C ASN A 11 13.53 4.42 -6.33
N ARG A 12 12.96 4.13 -7.49
CA ARG A 12 12.47 2.80 -7.79
C ARG A 12 13.59 1.78 -7.84
N GLU A 13 14.69 2.14 -8.51
CA GLU A 13 15.84 1.24 -8.61
C GLU A 13 16.45 0.97 -7.23
N ALA A 14 16.52 1.99 -6.38
CA ALA A 14 17.02 1.82 -5.03
C ALA A 14 16.11 0.88 -4.23
N PHE A 15 14.80 1.05 -4.37
CA PHE A 15 13.85 0.18 -3.70
C PHE A 15 13.98 -1.26 -4.19
N GLU A 16 14.06 -1.44 -5.50
CA GLU A 16 14.23 -2.76 -6.10
C GLU A 16 15.51 -3.43 -5.63
N ALA A 17 16.60 -2.67 -5.55
CA ALA A 17 17.88 -3.20 -5.08
C ALA A 17 17.78 -3.68 -3.64
N LEU A 18 17.03 -2.97 -2.80
CA LEU A 18 16.83 -3.36 -1.41
C LEU A 18 16.02 -4.64 -1.29
N THR A 19 15.10 -4.89 -2.23
CA THR A 19 14.20 -6.03 -2.17
C THR A 19 14.71 -7.24 -2.94
N GLU A 20 15.78 -7.10 -3.71
CA GLU A 20 16.32 -8.21 -4.48
C GLU A 20 17.04 -9.27 -3.64
N THR A 21 17.46 -8.94 -2.44
CA THR A 21 18.17 -9.88 -1.59
C THR A 21 17.22 -10.96 -1.12
N PRO A 22 17.42 -12.22 -1.51
CA PRO A 22 16.51 -13.31 -1.15
C PRO A 22 16.36 -13.44 0.37
N GLY A 23 15.12 -13.51 0.83
CA GLY A 23 14.82 -13.72 2.23
C GLY A 23 14.95 -12.51 3.11
N ASN A 24 15.39 -11.37 2.54
CA ASN A 24 15.59 -10.16 3.33
C ASN A 24 14.73 -9.03 2.82
N VAL A 25 13.73 -8.65 3.62
CA VAL A 25 12.94 -7.44 3.38
C VAL A 25 13.48 -6.39 4.33
N PRO A 26 13.96 -5.25 3.82
CA PRO A 26 14.36 -4.20 4.74
C PRO A 26 13.15 -3.79 5.59
N PRO A 27 13.28 -3.74 6.92
CA PRO A 27 12.15 -3.33 7.77
C PRO A 27 11.57 -1.97 7.37
N GLN A 28 12.42 -1.06 6.89
CA GLN A 28 11.99 0.26 6.46
C GLN A 28 11.03 0.20 5.26
N ALA A 29 11.21 -0.78 4.36
CA ALA A 29 10.33 -0.92 3.22
C ALA A 29 8.92 -1.33 3.67
N VAL A 30 8.83 -2.27 4.60
CA VAL A 30 7.55 -2.70 5.14
C VAL A 30 6.88 -1.56 5.90
N GLU A 31 7.65 -0.84 6.71
CA GLU A 31 7.11 0.29 7.47
C GLU A 31 6.59 1.39 6.55
N LEU A 32 7.31 1.65 5.46
CA LEU A 32 6.85 2.63 4.49
C LEU A 32 5.54 2.19 3.85
N GLU A 33 5.43 0.92 3.49
CA GLU A 33 4.19 0.39 2.93
C GLU A 33 3.02 0.55 3.91
N GLU A 34 3.28 0.25 5.18
CA GLU A 34 2.25 0.41 6.22
C GLU A 34 1.80 1.86 6.32
N ALA A 35 2.73 2.79 6.29
CA ALA A 35 2.40 4.21 6.36
C ALA A 35 1.59 4.66 5.15
N VAL A 36 1.95 4.19 3.96
CA VAL A 36 1.21 4.52 2.74
C VAL A 36 -0.22 4.01 2.82
N LEU A 37 -0.39 2.74 3.19
CA LEU A 37 -1.73 2.16 3.29
C LEU A 37 -2.57 2.87 4.34
N GLY A 38 -1.96 3.20 5.49
CA GLY A 38 -2.65 3.96 6.52
C GLY A 38 -3.09 5.33 6.04
N ALA A 39 -2.22 6.02 5.32
CA ALA A 39 -2.55 7.34 4.78
C ALA A 39 -3.69 7.26 3.78
N LEU A 40 -3.73 6.21 2.95
CA LEU A 40 -4.81 6.04 1.98
C LEU A 40 -6.17 5.87 2.67
N MET A 41 -6.19 5.32 3.87
CA MET A 41 -7.43 5.15 4.62
C MET A 41 -7.81 6.39 5.43
N LEU A 42 -6.86 7.27 5.68
CA LEU A 42 -7.12 8.48 6.50
C LEU A 42 -7.35 9.72 5.66
N GLU A 43 -6.68 9.84 4.53
CA GLU A 43 -6.73 11.06 3.73
C GLU A 43 -7.63 10.89 2.51
N LYS A 44 -8.70 11.66 2.49
CA LYS A 44 -9.67 11.61 1.41
C LYS A 44 -8.99 11.81 0.05
N ASP A 45 -9.33 10.94 -0.89
CA ASP A 45 -8.89 11.02 -2.29
C ASP A 45 -7.39 10.87 -2.51
N SER A 46 -6.63 10.51 -1.48
CA SER A 46 -5.19 10.32 -1.63
C SER A 46 -4.84 9.20 -2.63
N ILE A 47 -5.72 8.21 -2.77
CA ILE A 47 -5.50 7.12 -3.73
C ILE A 47 -5.37 7.63 -5.16
N ILE A 48 -6.04 8.72 -5.50
CA ILE A 48 -6.02 9.25 -6.87
C ILE A 48 -4.59 9.60 -7.28
N ALA A 49 -3.83 10.22 -6.39
CA ALA A 49 -2.44 10.56 -6.67
C ALA A 49 -1.54 9.32 -6.67
N VAL A 50 -1.79 8.41 -5.74
CA VAL A 50 -0.91 7.23 -5.57
C VAL A 50 -1.09 6.22 -6.68
N GLN A 51 -2.32 5.99 -7.14
CA GLN A 51 -2.59 4.94 -8.12
C GLN A 51 -1.95 5.19 -9.49
N GLU A 52 -1.56 6.43 -9.77
CA GLU A 52 -0.86 6.75 -11.00
C GLU A 52 0.56 6.15 -11.01
N TYR A 53 1.13 5.93 -9.84
CA TYR A 53 2.52 5.51 -9.73
C TYR A 53 2.71 4.16 -9.07
N VAL A 54 1.70 3.66 -8.37
CA VAL A 54 1.82 2.46 -7.56
C VAL A 54 0.77 1.44 -7.99
N THR A 55 1.23 0.27 -8.38
CA THR A 55 0.36 -0.88 -8.66
C THR A 55 0.46 -1.84 -7.48
N PRO A 56 -0.48 -2.79 -7.33
CA PRO A 56 -0.41 -3.76 -6.24
C PRO A 56 0.93 -4.48 -6.17
N ASP A 57 1.54 -4.75 -7.33
CA ASP A 57 2.80 -5.48 -7.39
C ASP A 57 3.97 -4.72 -6.75
N ALA A 58 3.81 -3.42 -6.53
CA ALA A 58 4.85 -2.62 -5.91
C ALA A 58 4.99 -2.94 -4.41
N PHE A 59 3.97 -3.52 -3.81
CA PHE A 59 4.03 -3.87 -2.39
C PHE A 59 4.73 -5.21 -2.21
N TYR A 60 5.55 -5.28 -1.18
CA TYR A 60 6.36 -6.45 -0.94
C TYR A 60 5.55 -7.63 -0.38
N THR A 61 4.68 -7.36 0.58
CA THR A 61 3.92 -8.44 1.23
C THR A 61 2.61 -8.69 0.52
N GLU A 62 2.17 -9.97 0.55
CA GLU A 62 0.89 -10.34 -0.03
C GLU A 62 -0.26 -9.64 0.68
N GLU A 63 -0.14 -9.48 2.00
CA GLU A 63 -1.15 -8.79 2.79
C GLU A 63 -1.34 -7.36 2.29
N HIS A 64 -0.25 -6.65 2.05
CA HIS A 64 -0.31 -5.27 1.58
C HIS A 64 -0.87 -5.17 0.17
N ARG A 65 -0.49 -6.09 -0.71
CA ARG A 65 -1.06 -6.14 -2.06
C ARG A 65 -2.57 -6.32 -2.02
N THR A 66 -3.02 -7.22 -1.15
CA THR A 66 -4.45 -7.51 -1.01
C THR A 66 -5.21 -6.30 -0.49
N ILE A 67 -4.65 -5.61 0.51
CA ILE A 67 -5.27 -4.39 1.04
C ILE A 67 -5.32 -3.31 -0.04
N TYR A 68 -4.23 -3.12 -0.77
CA TYR A 68 -4.18 -2.10 -1.81
C TYR A 68 -5.20 -2.37 -2.92
N ARG A 69 -5.37 -3.64 -3.32
CA ARG A 69 -6.39 -4.00 -4.31
C ARG A 69 -7.78 -3.63 -3.84
N ALA A 70 -8.08 -3.86 -2.57
CA ALA A 70 -9.37 -3.48 -2.01
C ALA A 70 -9.58 -1.97 -2.09
N ILE A 71 -8.54 -1.20 -1.79
CA ILE A 71 -8.58 0.26 -1.87
C ILE A 71 -8.81 0.71 -3.31
N GLU A 72 -8.11 0.10 -4.26
CA GLU A 72 -8.31 0.43 -5.68
C GLU A 72 -9.73 0.13 -6.14
N GLU A 73 -10.29 -0.99 -5.72
CA GLU A 73 -11.65 -1.36 -6.09
C GLU A 73 -12.64 -0.32 -5.60
N LEU A 74 -12.48 0.11 -4.36
CA LEU A 74 -13.34 1.15 -3.80
C LEU A 74 -13.21 2.45 -4.59
N SER A 75 -12.00 2.81 -4.95
CA SER A 75 -11.73 4.01 -5.73
C SER A 75 -12.44 3.94 -7.08
N MET A 76 -12.32 2.81 -7.77
CA MET A 76 -12.94 2.64 -9.08
C MET A 76 -14.47 2.68 -9.00
N GLU A 77 -15.02 2.28 -7.87
CA GLU A 77 -16.47 2.32 -7.64
C GLU A 77 -16.94 3.68 -7.10
N LEU A 78 -16.02 4.62 -6.99
CA LEU A 78 -16.28 5.96 -6.47
C LEU A 78 -16.86 5.92 -5.06
N LYS A 79 -16.42 4.96 -4.26
CA LYS A 79 -16.84 4.83 -2.87
C LYS A 79 -15.80 5.45 -1.94
N PRO A 80 -16.23 5.91 -0.78
CA PRO A 80 -15.28 6.42 0.23
C PRO A 80 -14.28 5.34 0.60
N ILE A 81 -13.05 5.77 0.88
CA ILE A 81 -11.99 4.87 1.32
C ILE A 81 -11.61 5.26 2.74
N ASP A 82 -11.90 4.39 3.67
CA ASP A 82 -11.57 4.58 5.08
C ASP A 82 -11.44 3.21 5.74
N LEU A 83 -11.11 3.20 7.02
CA LEU A 83 -10.92 1.95 7.75
C LEU A 83 -12.15 1.06 7.65
N TYR A 84 -13.34 1.64 7.76
CA TYR A 84 -14.58 0.86 7.73
C TYR A 84 -14.81 0.22 6.35
N THR A 85 -14.73 1.03 5.29
CA THR A 85 -15.03 0.53 3.94
C THR A 85 -14.01 -0.51 3.48
N VAL A 86 -12.74 -0.32 3.81
CA VAL A 86 -11.70 -1.28 3.45
C VAL A 86 -11.92 -2.59 4.22
N THR A 87 -12.23 -2.50 5.51
CA THR A 87 -12.52 -3.68 6.32
C THR A 87 -13.69 -4.47 5.73
N GLU A 88 -14.78 -3.77 5.39
CA GLU A 88 -15.97 -4.43 4.85
C GLU A 88 -15.70 -5.04 3.47
N ARG A 89 -14.91 -4.38 2.63
CA ARG A 89 -14.56 -4.93 1.32
C ARG A 89 -13.75 -6.21 1.48
N LEU A 90 -12.74 -6.21 2.34
CA LEU A 90 -11.93 -7.39 2.57
C LEU A 90 -12.74 -8.53 3.18
N LYS A 91 -13.67 -8.19 4.06
CA LYS A 91 -14.57 -9.18 4.65
C LYS A 91 -15.45 -9.82 3.58
N ALA A 92 -16.02 -9.00 2.70
CA ALA A 92 -16.88 -9.50 1.62
C ALA A 92 -16.12 -10.43 0.66
N LYS A 93 -14.84 -10.15 0.46
CA LYS A 93 -13.98 -10.97 -0.41
C LYS A 93 -13.38 -12.16 0.33
N LYS A 94 -13.69 -12.32 1.62
CA LYS A 94 -13.14 -13.37 2.48
C LYS A 94 -11.62 -13.29 2.59
N GLU A 95 -11.09 -12.08 2.56
CA GLU A 95 -9.66 -11.82 2.65
C GLU A 95 -9.25 -11.09 3.93
N LEU A 96 -10.20 -10.71 4.76
CA LEU A 96 -9.90 -9.92 5.96
C LEU A 96 -8.94 -10.64 6.91
N LYS A 97 -9.22 -11.89 7.21
CA LYS A 97 -8.39 -12.68 8.11
C LYS A 97 -6.99 -12.88 7.53
N LYS A 98 -6.92 -13.08 6.23
CA LYS A 98 -5.66 -13.29 5.52
C LYS A 98 -4.72 -12.11 5.64
N VAL A 99 -5.25 -10.89 5.69
CA VAL A 99 -4.40 -9.70 5.77
C VAL A 99 -4.05 -9.31 7.21
N GLY A 100 -4.56 -10.03 8.19
CA GLY A 100 -4.27 -9.74 9.58
C GLY A 100 -5.45 -9.23 10.39
N GLY A 101 -6.64 -9.21 9.78
CA GLY A 101 -7.86 -8.83 10.47
C GLY A 101 -8.05 -7.34 10.62
N ALA A 102 -9.18 -6.97 11.21
CA ALA A 102 -9.52 -5.56 11.41
C ALA A 102 -8.52 -4.85 12.30
N SER A 103 -7.92 -5.56 13.26
CA SER A 103 -6.94 -4.95 14.16
C SER A 103 -5.68 -4.51 13.42
N TYR A 104 -5.24 -5.30 12.44
CA TYR A 104 -4.09 -4.90 11.64
C TYR A 104 -4.39 -3.66 10.82
N LEU A 105 -5.56 -3.60 10.20
CA LEU A 105 -5.97 -2.42 9.44
C LEU A 105 -6.01 -1.17 10.33
N ALA A 106 -6.52 -1.31 11.54
CA ALA A 106 -6.52 -0.20 12.49
C ALA A 106 -5.11 0.24 12.83
N GLN A 107 -4.18 -0.71 12.99
CA GLN A 107 -2.78 -0.39 13.26
C GLN A 107 -2.17 0.41 12.12
N LEU A 108 -2.52 0.10 10.88
CA LEU A 108 -1.99 0.85 9.72
C LEU A 108 -2.34 2.33 9.81
N THR A 109 -3.56 2.65 10.25
CA THR A 109 -3.96 4.06 10.38
C THR A 109 -3.18 4.78 11.47
N GLN A 110 -2.58 4.06 12.38
CA GLN A 110 -1.76 4.65 13.45
C GLN A 110 -0.30 4.85 13.04
N LYS A 111 0.11 4.29 11.91
CA LYS A 111 1.48 4.45 11.42
C LYS A 111 1.72 5.79 10.74
N VAL A 112 0.66 6.51 10.44
CA VAL A 112 0.73 7.81 9.81
C VAL A 112 0.97 8.83 10.91
N GLY A 113 2.16 9.35 10.93
CA GLY A 113 2.51 10.19 12.04
C GLY A 113 2.68 11.63 11.78
#